data_2ad541af2c73a93b5081f4ec7d6e97c2
#
_entry.id   2ad541af2c73a93b5081f4ec7d6e97c2
#
_cell.length_a   1.000
_cell.length_b   1.000
_cell.length_c   1.000
_cell.angle_alpha   90.00
_cell.angle_beta   90.00
_cell.angle_gamma   90.00
#
_symmetry.space_group_name_H-M   'P 1'
#
loop_
_entity.id
_entity.type
_entity.pdbx_description
1 polymer ?
#
loop_
_entity_poly.entity_id
_entity_poly.type
_entity_poly.pdbx_seq_one_letter_code
_entity_poly.pdbx_strand_id
1 'polypeptide(L)'
;MSLLPERLRELRQKMNFTQQKVADDLQISRKMLSNYECGVREPNIDMLYSLALYYFVTVDYLIGASSVELPDKQYPEFIANLMNDSIYLSNESLQDLAKYVELLKIRDEFNKQKK
;
A
#
# COMPACT_ATOMS: atom_id res chain seq x y z
N MET A 1 -13.48 7.68 -16.01
CA MET A 1 -12.49 6.63 -16.25
C MET A 1 -11.52 6.54 -15.10
N SER A 2 -11.19 5.34 -14.74
CA SER A 2 -10.31 5.09 -13.60
C SER A 2 -8.85 5.26 -14.01
N LEU A 3 -8.04 5.84 -13.16
CA LEU A 3 -6.59 5.88 -13.31
C LEU A 3 -5.91 4.62 -12.80
N LEU A 4 -6.69 3.64 -12.39
CA LEU A 4 -6.21 2.44 -11.74
C LEU A 4 -5.09 1.72 -12.50
N PRO A 5 -5.24 1.41 -13.81
CA PRO A 5 -4.17 0.68 -14.50
C PRO A 5 -2.83 1.41 -14.47
N GLU A 6 -2.86 2.71 -14.74
CA GLU A 6 -1.64 3.52 -14.77
C GLU A 6 -0.98 3.59 -13.40
N ARG A 7 -1.79 3.81 -12.35
CA ARG A 7 -1.27 3.94 -10.99
C ARG A 7 -0.71 2.63 -10.46
N LEU A 8 -1.34 1.50 -10.79
CA LEU A 8 -0.79 0.20 -10.42
C LEU A 8 0.60 0.00 -11.02
N ARG A 9 0.76 0.33 -12.30
CA ARG A 9 2.04 0.20 -12.96
C ARG A 9 3.07 1.15 -12.39
N GLU A 10 2.69 2.40 -12.14
CA GLU A 10 3.59 3.40 -11.57
C GLU A 10 4.07 3.01 -10.18
N LEU A 11 3.17 2.54 -9.33
CA LEU A 11 3.52 2.12 -7.98
C LEU A 11 4.48 0.93 -8.01
N ARG A 12 4.22 -0.04 -8.88
CA ARG A 12 5.10 -1.19 -9.03
C ARG A 12 6.49 -0.77 -9.48
N GLN A 13 6.56 0.12 -10.47
CA GLN A 13 7.84 0.60 -10.98
C GLN A 13 8.59 1.42 -9.94
N LYS A 14 7.88 2.22 -9.17
CA LYS A 14 8.47 3.00 -8.08
C LYS A 14 9.16 2.11 -7.05
N MET A 15 8.62 0.96 -6.79
CA MET A 15 9.19 -0.01 -5.85
C MET A 15 10.22 -0.92 -6.49
N ASN A 16 10.46 -0.76 -7.80
CA ASN A 16 11.37 -1.62 -8.56
C ASN A 16 10.97 -3.09 -8.51
N PHE A 17 9.66 -3.37 -8.45
CA PHE A 17 9.15 -4.73 -8.45
C PHE A 17 8.83 -5.18 -9.87
N THR A 18 9.05 -6.47 -10.13
CA THR A 18 8.60 -7.10 -11.37
C THR A 18 7.13 -7.47 -11.23
N GLN A 19 6.46 -7.66 -12.38
CA GLN A 19 5.08 -8.16 -12.36
C GLN A 19 5.01 -9.53 -11.68
N GLN A 20 6.01 -10.38 -11.91
CA GLN A 20 6.02 -11.71 -11.32
C GLN A 20 6.10 -11.64 -9.78
N LYS A 21 6.93 -10.75 -9.25
CA LYS A 21 7.03 -10.58 -7.80
C LYS A 21 5.70 -10.17 -7.18
N VAL A 22 5.06 -9.15 -7.76
CA VAL A 22 3.79 -8.66 -7.24
C VAL A 22 2.70 -9.73 -7.36
N ALA A 23 2.67 -10.43 -8.49
CA ALA A 23 1.69 -11.50 -8.70
C ALA A 23 1.88 -12.61 -7.66
N ASP A 24 3.12 -13.00 -7.41
CA ASP A 24 3.42 -14.04 -6.41
C ASP A 24 3.00 -13.58 -5.00
N ASP A 25 3.30 -12.34 -4.64
CA ASP A 25 2.94 -11.79 -3.34
C ASP A 25 1.43 -11.73 -3.13
N LEU A 26 0.68 -11.41 -4.19
CA LEU A 26 -0.78 -11.32 -4.15
C LEU A 26 -1.47 -12.65 -4.44
N GLN A 27 -0.70 -13.70 -4.75
CA GLN A 27 -1.22 -15.03 -5.08
C GLN A 27 -2.16 -15.03 -6.28
N ILE A 28 -1.80 -14.27 -7.30
CA ILE A 28 -2.49 -14.23 -8.58
C ILE A 28 -1.50 -14.57 -9.70
N SER A 29 -2.02 -14.86 -10.89
CA SER A 29 -1.15 -15.10 -12.03
C SER A 29 -0.56 -13.79 -12.54
N ARG A 30 0.62 -13.87 -13.14
CA ARG A 30 1.24 -12.71 -13.78
C ARG A 30 0.33 -12.13 -14.87
N LYS A 31 -0.36 -13.00 -15.60
CA LYS A 31 -1.30 -12.57 -16.64
C LYS A 31 -2.44 -11.74 -16.07
N MET A 32 -2.97 -12.17 -14.91
CA MET A 32 -4.03 -11.42 -14.24
C MET A 32 -3.55 -10.03 -13.83
N LEU A 33 -2.36 -9.94 -13.23
CA LEU A 33 -1.79 -8.65 -12.86
C LEU A 33 -1.58 -7.77 -14.09
N SER A 34 -1.05 -8.34 -15.18
CA SER A 34 -0.85 -7.62 -16.42
C SER A 34 -2.17 -7.06 -16.96
N ASN A 35 -3.23 -7.84 -16.88
CA ASN A 35 -4.56 -7.38 -17.30
C ASN A 35 -5.06 -6.21 -16.46
N TYR A 36 -4.77 -6.20 -15.17
CA TYR A 36 -5.11 -5.06 -14.31
C TYR A 36 -4.29 -3.82 -14.69
N GLU A 37 -3.00 -3.98 -14.96
CA GLU A 37 -2.12 -2.86 -15.30
C GLU A 37 -2.37 -2.30 -16.69
N CYS A 38 -2.94 -3.12 -17.58
CA CYS A 38 -3.26 -2.68 -18.95
C CYS A 38 -4.71 -2.22 -19.11
N GLY A 39 -5.52 -2.35 -18.07
CA GLY A 39 -6.92 -1.94 -18.13
C GLY A 39 -7.82 -2.92 -18.86
N VAL A 40 -7.33 -4.13 -19.20
CA VAL A 40 -8.12 -5.16 -19.85
C VAL A 40 -9.16 -5.75 -18.89
N ARG A 41 -8.84 -5.76 -17.61
CA ARG A 41 -9.71 -6.32 -16.60
C ARG A 41 -9.63 -5.45 -15.33
N GLU A 42 -10.77 -5.29 -14.67
CA GLU A 42 -10.82 -4.56 -13.40
C GLU A 42 -10.77 -5.55 -12.23
N PRO A 43 -9.99 -5.25 -11.18
CA PRO A 43 -10.02 -6.08 -9.99
C PRO A 43 -11.36 -5.94 -9.27
N ASN A 44 -11.79 -7.01 -8.62
CA ASN A 44 -12.96 -6.92 -7.75
C ASN A 44 -12.59 -6.12 -6.49
N ILE A 45 -13.60 -5.87 -5.64
CA ILE A 45 -13.42 -5.05 -4.45
C ILE A 45 -12.35 -5.63 -3.53
N ASP A 46 -12.36 -6.94 -3.32
CA ASP A 46 -11.38 -7.59 -2.45
C ASP A 46 -9.97 -7.44 -2.98
N MET A 47 -9.78 -7.64 -4.28
CA MET A 47 -8.47 -7.49 -4.90
C MET A 47 -8.02 -6.03 -4.91
N LEU A 48 -8.96 -5.10 -5.14
CA LEU A 48 -8.67 -3.67 -5.10
C LEU A 48 -8.16 -3.26 -3.72
N TYR A 49 -8.81 -3.76 -2.68
CA TYR A 49 -8.40 -3.51 -1.30
C TYR A 49 -7.00 -4.10 -1.03
N SER A 50 -6.75 -5.32 -1.50
CA SER A 50 -5.45 -5.97 -1.35
C SER A 50 -4.35 -5.20 -2.06
N LEU A 51 -4.62 -4.67 -3.24
CA LEU A 51 -3.65 -3.86 -3.97
C LEU A 51 -3.34 -2.56 -3.22
N ALA A 52 -4.36 -1.91 -2.67
CA ALA A 52 -4.17 -0.69 -1.89
C ALA A 52 -3.27 -0.95 -0.68
N LEU A 53 -3.55 -2.02 0.06
CA LEU A 53 -2.73 -2.41 1.20
C LEU A 53 -1.31 -2.77 0.78
N TYR A 54 -1.17 -3.48 -0.32
CA TYR A 54 0.15 -3.91 -0.80
C TYR A 54 1.06 -2.71 -1.08
N TYR A 55 0.51 -1.67 -1.71
CA TYR A 55 1.27 -0.49 -2.10
C TYR A 55 1.21 0.65 -1.08
N PHE A 56 0.54 0.47 0.06
CA PHE A 56 0.39 1.48 1.10
C PHE A 56 -0.26 2.76 0.58
N VAL A 57 -1.29 2.61 -0.22
CA VAL A 57 -2.08 3.73 -0.74
C VAL A 57 -3.54 3.49 -0.42
N THR A 58 -4.36 4.52 -0.59
CA THR A 58 -5.80 4.39 -0.43
C THR A 58 -6.42 3.86 -1.72
N VAL A 59 -7.60 3.25 -1.59
CA VAL A 59 -8.38 2.86 -2.76
C VAL A 59 -8.74 4.10 -3.59
N ASP A 60 -9.05 5.21 -2.91
CA ASP A 60 -9.36 6.48 -3.58
C ASP A 60 -8.21 6.92 -4.49
N TYR A 61 -6.99 6.82 -4.01
CA TYR A 61 -5.83 7.14 -4.84
C TYR A 61 -5.76 6.21 -6.05
N LEU A 62 -5.92 4.90 -5.85
CA LEU A 62 -5.82 3.94 -6.94
C LEU A 62 -6.82 4.19 -8.05
N ILE A 63 -8.05 4.54 -7.70
CA ILE A 63 -9.10 4.76 -8.70
C ILE A 63 -9.12 6.18 -9.26
N GLY A 64 -8.27 7.06 -8.75
CA GLY A 64 -8.15 8.42 -9.25
C GLY A 64 -9.08 9.42 -8.56
N ALA A 65 -9.75 9.04 -7.48
CA ALA A 65 -10.59 9.95 -6.70
C ALA A 65 -9.76 10.89 -5.82
N SER A 66 -8.49 10.55 -5.59
CA SER A 66 -7.56 11.36 -4.81
C SER A 66 -6.23 11.46 -5.55
N SER A 67 -5.59 12.62 -5.48
CA SER A 67 -4.25 12.83 -6.04
C SER A 67 -3.16 12.61 -5.00
N VAL A 68 -3.53 12.39 -3.75
CA VAL A 68 -2.58 12.24 -2.65
C VAL A 68 -2.19 10.78 -2.51
N GLU A 69 -0.94 10.47 -2.84
CA GLU A 69 -0.41 9.10 -2.76
C GLU A 69 -0.24 8.65 -1.31
N LEU A 70 0.33 9.52 -0.48
CA LEU A 70 0.43 9.32 0.96
C LEU A 70 -0.08 10.56 1.64
N PRO A 71 -0.77 10.44 2.79
CA PRO A 71 -1.21 11.62 3.52
C PRO A 71 0.00 12.43 3.94
N ASP A 72 0.17 13.60 3.36
CA ASP A 72 1.37 14.40 3.54
C ASP A 72 1.55 14.85 4.99
N LYS A 73 0.54 15.45 5.57
CA LYS A 73 0.61 15.94 6.95
C LYS A 73 -0.62 15.57 7.78
N GLN A 74 -1.40 14.61 7.30
CA GLN A 74 -2.59 14.14 8.01
C GLN A 74 -2.30 12.81 8.72
N TYR A 75 -1.20 12.79 9.46
CA TYR A 75 -0.77 11.60 10.17
C TYR A 75 -1.82 10.98 11.09
N PRO A 76 -2.60 11.79 11.85
CA PRO A 76 -3.60 11.16 12.72
C PRO A 76 -4.62 10.34 11.98
N GLU A 77 -5.12 10.83 10.83
CA GLU A 77 -6.07 10.07 10.02
C GLU A 77 -5.41 8.85 9.38
N PHE A 78 -4.21 9.03 8.85
CA PHE A 78 -3.45 7.92 8.28
C PHE A 78 -3.20 6.83 9.32
N ILE A 79 -2.80 7.22 10.52
CA ILE A 79 -2.54 6.26 11.60
C ILE A 79 -3.82 5.56 12.03
N ALA A 80 -4.94 6.28 12.12
CA ALA A 80 -6.22 5.68 12.46
C ALA A 80 -6.64 4.64 11.43
N ASN A 81 -6.48 4.95 10.14
CA ASN A 81 -6.78 4.00 9.07
C ASN A 81 -5.86 2.79 9.12
N LEU A 82 -4.59 3.01 9.38
CA LEU A 82 -3.63 1.93 9.51
C LEU A 82 -3.97 1.01 10.68
N MET A 83 -4.38 1.59 11.81
CA MET A 83 -4.78 0.80 12.97
C MET A 83 -6.06 0.01 12.71
N ASN A 84 -7.02 0.60 12.01
CA ASN A 84 -8.24 -0.11 11.61
C ASN A 84 -7.93 -1.28 10.69
N ASP A 85 -7.04 -1.06 9.72
CA ASP A 85 -6.64 -2.11 8.78
C ASP A 85 -5.84 -3.22 9.48
N SER A 86 -5.11 -2.87 10.53
CA SER A 86 -4.27 -3.84 11.22
C SER A 86 -5.06 -4.92 11.95
N ILE A 87 -6.36 -4.73 12.21
CA ILE A 87 -7.18 -5.76 12.84
C ILE A 87 -7.29 -7.02 11.98
N TYR A 88 -7.02 -6.92 10.69
CA TYR A 88 -7.06 -8.04 9.77
C TYR A 88 -5.73 -8.76 9.66
N LEU A 89 -4.70 -8.30 10.35
CA LEU A 89 -3.40 -8.93 10.34
C LEU A 89 -3.33 -10.07 11.35
N SER A 90 -2.44 -11.03 11.09
CA SER A 90 -2.17 -12.07 12.07
C SER A 90 -1.49 -11.48 13.31
N ASN A 91 -1.52 -12.21 14.42
CA ASN A 91 -0.83 -11.79 15.65
C ASN A 91 0.66 -11.56 15.41
N GLU A 92 1.27 -12.42 14.60
CA GLU A 92 2.69 -12.29 14.26
C GLU A 92 2.96 -11.00 13.50
N SER A 93 2.11 -10.69 12.51
CA SER A 93 2.24 -9.46 11.74
C SER A 93 2.02 -8.22 12.59
N LEU A 94 1.08 -8.28 13.54
CA LEU A 94 0.85 -7.18 14.47
C LEU A 94 2.06 -6.94 15.38
N GLN A 95 2.72 -8.00 15.82
CA GLN A 95 3.93 -7.86 16.62
C GLN A 95 5.07 -7.23 15.81
N ASP A 96 5.21 -7.63 14.55
CA ASP A 96 6.21 -7.02 13.66
C ASP A 96 5.92 -5.56 13.42
N LEU A 97 4.66 -5.20 13.24
CA LEU A 97 4.25 -3.80 13.08
C LEU A 97 4.59 -2.99 14.32
N ALA A 98 4.31 -3.53 15.51
CA ALA A 98 4.61 -2.86 16.76
C ALA A 98 6.12 -2.62 16.92
N LYS A 99 6.95 -3.59 16.55
CA LYS A 99 8.41 -3.44 16.57
C LYS A 99 8.86 -2.35 15.62
N TYR A 100 8.27 -2.27 14.44
CA TYR A 100 8.61 -1.24 13.47
C TYR A 100 8.27 0.16 14.00
N VAL A 101 7.11 0.30 14.62
CA VAL A 101 6.70 1.57 15.23
C VAL A 101 7.69 2.00 16.32
N GLU A 102 8.13 1.06 17.17
CA GLU A 102 9.12 1.36 18.19
C GLU A 102 10.44 1.85 17.59
N LEU A 103 10.90 1.22 16.51
CA LEU A 103 12.11 1.65 15.83
C LEU A 103 11.97 3.06 15.28
N LEU A 104 10.81 3.39 14.74
CA LEU A 104 10.53 4.74 14.24
C LEU A 104 10.56 5.76 15.35
N LYS A 105 10.00 5.43 16.53
CA LYS A 105 10.03 6.30 17.69
C LYS A 105 11.46 6.58 18.15
N ILE A 106 12.29 5.54 18.21
CA ILE A 106 13.69 5.67 18.60
C ILE A 106 14.42 6.58 17.62
N ARG A 107 14.21 6.38 16.34
CA ARG A 107 14.82 7.22 15.31
C ARG A 107 14.43 8.69 15.47
N ASP A 108 13.16 8.94 15.70
CA ASP A 108 12.68 10.31 15.83
C ASP A 108 13.23 10.99 17.08
N GLU A 109 13.32 10.26 18.19
CA GLU A 109 13.94 10.77 19.41
C GLU A 109 15.40 11.12 19.18
N PHE A 110 16.13 10.24 18.51
CA PHE A 110 17.53 10.46 18.19
C PHE A 110 17.70 11.71 17.32
N ASN A 111 16.84 11.89 16.33
CA ASN A 111 16.91 13.07 15.45
C ASN A 111 16.61 14.38 16.21
N LYS A 112 15.70 14.33 17.18
CA LYS A 112 15.41 15.51 18.02
C LYS A 112 16.60 15.92 18.86
N GLN A 113 17.39 14.97 19.33
CA GLN A 113 18.55 15.26 20.17
C GLN A 113 19.72 15.83 19.39
N LYS A 114 19.69 15.71 18.06
CA LYS A 114 20.77 16.22 17.19
C LYS A 114 20.67 17.72 16.92
N LYS A 115 19.64 18.37 17.36
CA LYS A 115 19.49 19.82 17.13
C LYS A 115 20.26 20.65 18.15
#